data_d031ac93dd5a9ab21fbce4d0dfeae3d6
#
_entry.id   d031ac93dd5a9ab21fbce4d0dfeae3d6
#
_cell.length_a   1.000
_cell.length_b   1.000
_cell.length_c   1.000
_cell.angle_alpha   90.00
_cell.angle_beta   90.00
_cell.angle_gamma   90.00
#
_symmetry.space_group_name_H-M   'P 1'
#
loop_
_entity.id
_entity.type
_entity.pdbx_description
1 polymer ?
#
loop_
_entity_poly.entity_id
_entity_poly.type
_entity_poly.pdbx_seq_one_letter_code
_entity_poly.pdbx_strand_id
1 'polypeptide(L)'
;ALKDSARINNFVPFYIPFWAFSTQIAFNWEAEVAHTVTERYYDSSSKSWKTRTRIEWRWENGNVQKTYTNYLVSGVDAKRLNPVILKNLIPFTMDNLVSFDPDYLVGINANAYDVDLNNAWATAKSNIRDEAKDLAVADASNSNVRNLSIDMNYSNERWRYLFLPVFIAVYQFE
;
A
#
# COMPACT_ATOMS: atom_id res chain seq x y z
N ALA A 1 31.91 -8.24 -1.07
CA ALA A 1 32.93 -7.40 -0.43
C ALA A 1 32.43 -6.68 0.83
N LEU A 2 31.15 -6.29 0.93
CA LEU A 2 30.59 -5.64 2.15
C LEU A 2 30.18 -6.62 3.27
N LYS A 3 30.06 -7.90 2.96
CA LYS A 3 29.63 -8.92 3.94
C LYS A 3 30.71 -9.32 4.94
N ASP A 4 31.97 -9.08 4.65
CA ASP A 4 33.08 -9.59 5.45
C ASP A 4 33.64 -8.59 6.48
N SER A 5 33.15 -7.33 6.47
CA SER A 5 33.63 -6.27 7.34
C SER A 5 32.63 -5.76 8.38
N ALA A 6 31.42 -6.30 8.43
CA ALA A 6 30.41 -5.91 9.41
C ALA A 6 30.29 -6.94 10.52
N ARG A 7 30.62 -6.58 11.75
CA ARG A 7 30.32 -7.41 12.93
C ARG A 7 29.01 -6.97 13.56
N ILE A 8 28.11 -7.92 13.78
CA ILE A 8 26.87 -7.69 14.55
C ILE A 8 27.24 -7.77 16.02
N ASN A 9 27.16 -6.65 16.70
CA ASN A 9 27.59 -6.57 18.12
C ASN A 9 26.47 -6.93 19.10
N ASN A 10 25.21 -6.69 18.74
CA ASN A 10 24.07 -7.01 19.61
C ASN A 10 22.75 -7.09 18.85
N PHE A 11 21.86 -7.99 19.29
CA PHE A 11 20.46 -8.04 18.92
C PHE A 11 19.62 -7.58 20.10
N VAL A 12 18.94 -6.45 19.94
CA VAL A 12 18.04 -5.93 20.98
C VAL A 12 16.60 -6.27 20.56
N PRO A 13 15.90 -7.10 21.33
CA PRO A 13 14.48 -7.34 21.11
C PRO A 13 13.69 -6.09 21.43
N PHE A 14 12.67 -5.81 20.62
CA PHE A 14 11.86 -4.61 20.74
C PHE A 14 10.43 -4.87 20.25
N TYR A 15 9.44 -4.37 20.95
CA TYR A 15 8.05 -4.44 20.50
C TYR A 15 7.62 -3.11 19.87
N ILE A 16 7.10 -3.21 18.65
CA ILE A 16 6.49 -2.07 17.94
C ILE A 16 4.98 -2.25 17.91
N PRO A 17 4.22 -1.24 18.37
CA PRO A 17 2.76 -1.28 18.30
C PRO A 17 2.26 -1.00 16.89
N PHE A 18 1.20 -1.75 16.51
CA PHE A 18 0.49 -1.58 15.25
C PHE A 18 -1.02 -1.61 15.46
N TRP A 19 -1.71 -0.88 14.61
CA TRP A 19 -3.14 -1.03 14.37
C TRP A 19 -3.32 -1.98 13.19
N ALA A 20 -4.15 -3.00 13.33
CA ALA A 20 -4.52 -3.90 12.27
C ALA A 20 -6.00 -3.72 11.93
N PHE A 21 -6.28 -3.25 10.73
CA PHE A 21 -7.62 -3.03 10.23
C PHE A 21 -8.07 -4.14 9.30
N SER A 22 -9.32 -4.53 9.41
CA SER A 22 -9.98 -5.39 8.43
C SER A 22 -11.24 -4.70 7.95
N THR A 23 -11.40 -4.60 6.64
CA THR A 23 -12.53 -3.94 6.00
C THR A 23 -12.78 -4.50 4.62
N GLN A 24 -14.00 -4.39 4.16
CA GLN A 24 -14.36 -4.59 2.76
C GLN A 24 -14.57 -3.24 2.10
N ILE A 25 -13.98 -3.06 0.94
CA ILE A 25 -14.24 -1.90 0.11
C ILE A 25 -14.99 -2.32 -1.15
N ALA A 26 -15.91 -1.46 -1.57
CA ALA A 26 -16.51 -1.49 -2.88
C ALA A 26 -16.44 -0.09 -3.46
N PHE A 27 -15.94 0.05 -4.68
CA PHE A 27 -15.88 1.34 -5.33
C PHE A 27 -16.25 1.27 -6.81
N ASN A 28 -16.89 2.34 -7.25
CA ASN A 28 -17.08 2.63 -8.66
C ASN A 28 -16.00 3.58 -9.12
N TRP A 29 -15.47 3.35 -10.30
CA TRP A 29 -14.52 4.26 -10.91
C TRP A 29 -14.99 4.70 -12.29
N GLU A 30 -14.60 5.89 -12.69
CA GLU A 30 -14.82 6.44 -14.01
C GLU A 30 -13.55 7.20 -14.44
N ALA A 31 -13.13 7.01 -15.69
CA ALA A 31 -11.93 7.66 -16.22
C ALA A 31 -11.97 7.76 -17.73
N GLU A 32 -11.18 8.69 -18.28
CA GLU A 32 -10.85 8.68 -19.71
C GLU A 32 -9.66 7.75 -19.95
N VAL A 33 -9.83 6.77 -20.81
CA VAL A 33 -8.82 5.75 -21.16
C VAL A 33 -8.35 5.96 -22.58
N ALA A 34 -7.04 5.85 -22.79
CA ALA A 34 -6.42 6.05 -24.09
C ALA A 34 -6.64 4.84 -25.00
N HIS A 35 -7.28 5.04 -26.14
CA HIS A 35 -7.44 4.04 -27.19
C HIS A 35 -6.61 4.41 -28.42
N THR A 36 -5.86 3.45 -28.93
CA THR A 36 -5.10 3.63 -30.16
C THR A 36 -6.02 3.34 -31.34
N VAL A 37 -6.28 4.36 -32.16
CA VAL A 37 -7.09 4.23 -33.37
C VAL A 37 -6.20 4.42 -34.59
N THR A 38 -6.28 3.47 -35.51
CA THR A 38 -5.57 3.51 -36.77
C THR A 38 -6.52 3.87 -37.89
N GLU A 39 -6.24 4.93 -38.61
CA GLU A 39 -7.07 5.38 -39.74
C GLU A 39 -6.23 5.44 -41.03
N ARG A 40 -6.88 5.11 -42.13
CA ARG A 40 -6.28 5.28 -43.45
C ARG A 40 -6.68 6.65 -44.03
N TYR A 41 -5.74 7.33 -44.58
CA TYR A 41 -5.98 8.59 -45.29
C TYR A 41 -5.24 8.61 -46.64
N TYR A 42 -5.79 9.36 -47.59
CA TYR A 42 -5.14 9.53 -48.87
C TYR A 42 -4.22 10.75 -48.82
N ASP A 43 -2.94 10.51 -49.07
CA ASP A 43 -1.95 11.59 -49.18
C ASP A 43 -1.83 12.04 -50.62
N SER A 44 -2.36 13.22 -50.92
CA SER A 44 -2.39 13.77 -52.27
C SER A 44 -0.99 14.15 -52.79
N SER A 45 0.00 14.36 -51.95
CA SER A 45 1.37 14.68 -52.34
C SER A 45 2.11 13.46 -52.86
N SER A 46 1.94 12.34 -52.23
CA SER A 46 2.51 11.04 -52.65
C SER A 46 1.58 10.18 -53.52
N LYS A 47 0.34 10.68 -53.76
CA LYS A 47 -0.72 9.97 -54.49
C LYS A 47 -0.95 8.55 -53.97
N SER A 48 -0.86 8.30 -52.68
CA SER A 48 -0.96 7.00 -52.10
C SER A 48 -1.78 7.01 -50.80
N TRP A 49 -2.37 5.83 -50.47
CA TRP A 49 -3.01 5.62 -49.18
C TRP A 49 -1.95 5.39 -48.12
N LYS A 50 -2.01 6.17 -47.04
CA LYS A 50 -1.17 6.05 -45.87
C LYS A 50 -2.02 5.72 -44.66
N THR A 51 -1.36 5.22 -43.62
CA THR A 51 -1.97 4.90 -42.32
C THR A 51 -1.36 5.83 -41.28
N ARG A 52 -2.19 6.39 -40.43
CA ARG A 52 -1.75 7.11 -39.23
C ARG A 52 -2.43 6.56 -38.01
N THR A 53 -1.72 6.61 -36.92
CA THR A 53 -2.22 6.21 -35.61
C THR A 53 -2.45 7.45 -34.77
N ARG A 54 -3.58 7.52 -34.09
CA ARG A 54 -3.88 8.57 -33.13
C ARG A 54 -4.40 7.98 -31.84
N ILE A 55 -4.25 8.72 -30.73
CA ILE A 55 -4.86 8.37 -29.44
C ILE A 55 -6.23 9.05 -29.39
N GLU A 56 -7.24 8.25 -29.05
CA GLU A 56 -8.59 8.69 -28.78
C GLU A 56 -8.92 8.39 -27.32
N TRP A 57 -9.36 9.40 -26.59
CA TRP A 57 -9.74 9.26 -25.20
C TRP A 57 -11.22 8.90 -25.12
N ARG A 58 -11.54 7.83 -24.42
CA ARG A 58 -12.93 7.36 -24.23
C ARG A 58 -13.19 7.17 -22.75
N TRP A 59 -14.39 7.53 -22.32
CA TRP A 59 -14.85 7.29 -20.97
C TRP A 59 -15.09 5.80 -20.76
N GLU A 60 -14.49 5.26 -19.72
CA GLU A 60 -14.75 3.92 -19.20
C GLU A 60 -15.10 4.02 -17.72
N ASN A 61 -15.79 3.01 -17.24
CA ASN A 61 -16.16 2.87 -15.84
C ASN A 61 -16.14 1.40 -15.43
N GLY A 62 -16.00 1.15 -14.14
CA GLY A 62 -16.01 -0.19 -13.59
C GLY A 62 -16.37 -0.20 -12.12
N ASN A 63 -16.54 -1.40 -11.60
CA ASN A 63 -16.78 -1.64 -10.18
C ASN A 63 -15.76 -2.65 -9.66
N VAL A 64 -15.09 -2.32 -8.56
CA VAL A 64 -14.10 -3.17 -7.92
C VAL A 64 -14.47 -3.39 -6.46
N GLN A 65 -14.31 -4.63 -6.01
CA GLN A 65 -14.47 -5.00 -4.61
C GLN A 65 -13.18 -5.66 -4.11
N LYS A 66 -12.74 -5.29 -2.90
CA LYS A 66 -11.57 -5.89 -2.27
C LYS A 66 -11.77 -6.01 -0.76
N THR A 67 -11.30 -7.12 -0.20
CA THR A 67 -11.28 -7.32 1.25
C THR A 67 -9.85 -7.15 1.75
N TYR A 68 -9.70 -6.31 2.75
CA TYR A 68 -8.46 -6.17 3.50
C TYR A 68 -8.59 -6.92 4.82
N THR A 69 -7.60 -7.77 5.10
CA THR A 69 -7.51 -8.50 6.36
C THR A 69 -6.19 -8.14 7.01
N ASN A 70 -6.26 -7.59 8.23
CA ASN A 70 -5.08 -7.16 8.99
C ASN A 70 -4.19 -6.16 8.26
N TYR A 71 -4.79 -5.14 7.66
CA TYR A 71 -4.06 -4.02 7.08
C TYR A 71 -3.34 -3.26 8.20
N LEU A 72 -2.01 -3.29 8.18
CA LEU A 72 -1.19 -2.77 9.27
C LEU A 72 -0.87 -1.30 9.09
N VAL A 73 -1.10 -0.53 10.15
CA VAL A 73 -0.66 0.87 10.29
C VAL A 73 0.15 0.99 11.57
N SER A 74 1.29 1.65 11.50
CA SER A 74 2.12 1.88 12.69
C SER A 74 1.36 2.62 13.78
N GLY A 75 1.47 2.14 15.01
CA GLY A 75 1.04 2.86 16.20
C GLY A 75 2.07 3.89 16.69
N VAL A 76 3.22 4.01 16.01
CA VAL A 76 4.30 4.96 16.32
C VAL A 76 4.36 6.02 15.23
N ASP A 77 4.55 7.28 15.63
CA ASP A 77 4.70 8.41 14.70
C ASP A 77 5.88 8.17 13.74
N ALA A 78 5.67 8.44 12.47
CA ALA A 78 6.66 8.32 11.40
C ALA A 78 7.94 9.14 11.64
N LYS A 79 7.88 10.18 12.48
CA LYS A 79 9.07 10.95 12.90
C LYS A 79 10.01 10.15 13.80
N ARG A 80 9.49 9.14 14.50
CA ARG A 80 10.26 8.31 15.44
C ARG A 80 10.73 7.01 14.81
N LEU A 81 10.00 6.51 13.81
CA LEU A 81 10.31 5.26 13.14
C LEU A 81 10.14 5.42 11.62
N ASN A 82 11.21 5.18 10.87
CA ASN A 82 11.19 5.35 9.42
C ASN A 82 10.14 4.44 8.76
N PRO A 83 9.14 4.99 8.02
CA PRO A 83 8.07 4.21 7.39
C PRO A 83 8.59 3.14 6.41
N VAL A 84 9.74 3.37 5.78
CA VAL A 84 10.37 2.39 4.87
C VAL A 84 10.83 1.15 5.63
N ILE A 85 11.40 1.34 6.84
CA ILE A 85 11.78 0.23 7.72
C ILE A 85 10.53 -0.56 8.11
N LEU A 86 9.46 0.13 8.54
CA LEU A 86 8.20 -0.49 8.93
C LEU A 86 7.58 -1.31 7.80
N LYS A 87 7.56 -0.78 6.57
CA LYS A 87 7.02 -1.48 5.41
C LYS A 87 7.80 -2.75 5.08
N ASN A 88 9.10 -2.78 5.36
CA ASN A 88 9.97 -3.92 5.10
C ASN A 88 10.02 -4.94 6.26
N LEU A 89 9.47 -4.60 7.44
CA LEU A 89 9.35 -5.55 8.55
C LEU A 89 8.24 -6.58 8.36
N ILE A 90 7.34 -6.36 7.40
CA ILE A 90 6.25 -7.27 7.08
C ILE A 90 6.72 -8.19 5.93
N PRO A 91 6.60 -9.53 6.06
CA PRO A 91 5.37 -10.20 6.47
C PRO A 91 5.46 -10.91 7.84
N PHE A 92 4.69 -10.44 8.82
CA PHE A 92 4.35 -11.29 9.95
C PHE A 92 3.22 -12.24 9.59
N THR A 93 3.37 -13.52 9.87
CA THR A 93 2.28 -14.48 9.80
C THR A 93 1.30 -14.21 10.93
N MET A 94 0.12 -13.71 10.59
CA MET A 94 -0.92 -13.37 11.57
C MET A 94 -1.52 -14.59 12.27
N ASP A 95 -1.21 -15.80 11.79
CA ASP A 95 -1.70 -17.06 12.34
C ASP A 95 -1.09 -17.39 13.72
N ASN A 96 0.07 -16.80 14.02
CA ASN A 96 0.78 -17.01 15.28
C ASN A 96 0.49 -15.93 16.34
N LEU A 97 -0.54 -15.11 16.14
CA LEU A 97 -0.91 -14.12 17.13
C LEU A 97 -1.48 -14.79 18.38
N VAL A 98 -0.97 -14.37 19.53
CA VAL A 98 -1.47 -14.78 20.85
C VAL A 98 -2.15 -13.59 21.54
N SER A 99 -3.01 -13.88 22.51
CA SER A 99 -3.60 -12.84 23.34
C SER A 99 -2.50 -12.07 24.08
N PHE A 100 -2.68 -10.75 24.19
CA PHE A 100 -1.73 -9.91 24.89
C PHE A 100 -1.66 -10.30 26.38
N ASP A 101 -0.43 -10.50 26.85
CA ASP A 101 -0.09 -10.68 28.26
C ASP A 101 1.01 -9.68 28.62
N PRO A 102 0.86 -8.87 29.68
CA PRO A 102 1.91 -7.94 30.13
C PRO A 102 3.26 -8.59 30.38
N ASP A 103 3.27 -9.87 30.74
CA ASP A 103 4.51 -10.63 31.00
C ASP A 103 5.40 -10.74 29.76
N TYR A 104 4.84 -10.64 28.55
CA TYR A 104 5.63 -10.61 27.32
C TYR A 104 6.51 -9.35 27.19
N LEU A 105 6.19 -8.28 27.92
CA LEU A 105 6.95 -7.04 27.90
C LEU A 105 8.03 -6.99 28.98
N VAL A 106 8.08 -7.97 29.89
CA VAL A 106 9.06 -7.98 30.99
C VAL A 106 10.47 -8.13 30.43
N GLY A 107 11.31 -7.12 30.67
CA GLY A 107 12.72 -7.11 30.22
C GLY A 107 12.90 -6.83 28.71
N ILE A 108 11.86 -6.49 27.98
CA ILE A 108 11.91 -6.16 26.56
C ILE A 108 11.45 -4.71 26.37
N ASN A 109 12.22 -3.96 25.58
CA ASN A 109 11.84 -2.59 25.23
C ASN A 109 10.60 -2.60 24.32
N ALA A 110 9.66 -1.68 24.58
CA ALA A 110 8.49 -1.49 23.74
C ALA A 110 8.23 0.00 23.53
N ASN A 111 7.78 0.38 22.35
CA ASN A 111 7.28 1.73 22.11
C ASN A 111 5.86 1.86 22.69
N ALA A 112 5.59 3.04 23.25
CA ALA A 112 4.23 3.43 23.52
C ALA A 112 3.52 3.80 22.20
N TYR A 113 2.18 3.73 22.20
CA TYR A 113 1.37 4.24 21.12
C TYR A 113 1.40 5.77 21.09
N ASP A 114 1.76 6.32 19.95
CA ASP A 114 1.74 7.78 19.70
C ASP A 114 0.59 8.15 18.74
N VAL A 115 0.08 7.16 18.00
CA VAL A 115 -0.99 7.33 17.00
C VAL A 115 -2.27 6.72 17.52
N ASP A 116 -3.28 7.55 17.73
CA ASP A 116 -4.62 7.08 18.15
C ASP A 116 -5.36 6.35 17.02
N LEU A 117 -6.44 5.66 17.37
CA LEU A 117 -7.25 4.86 16.45
C LEU A 117 -7.78 5.68 15.26
N ASN A 118 -8.24 6.91 15.50
CA ASN A 118 -8.86 7.72 14.45
C ASN A 118 -7.83 8.16 13.42
N ASN A 119 -6.66 8.60 13.88
CA ASN A 119 -5.54 8.98 13.02
C ASN A 119 -4.98 7.78 12.26
N ALA A 120 -4.84 6.63 12.93
CA ALA A 120 -4.42 5.39 12.27
C ALA A 120 -5.44 4.95 11.21
N TRP A 121 -6.74 5.02 11.50
CA TRP A 121 -7.78 4.68 10.54
C TRP A 121 -7.83 5.66 9.36
N ALA A 122 -7.65 6.95 9.60
CA ALA A 122 -7.52 7.93 8.53
C ALA A 122 -6.33 7.63 7.60
N THR A 123 -5.19 7.24 8.18
CA THR A 123 -4.00 6.80 7.42
C THR A 123 -4.29 5.54 6.61
N ALA A 124 -4.93 4.53 7.22
CA ALA A 124 -5.33 3.31 6.51
C ALA A 124 -6.23 3.64 5.31
N LYS A 125 -7.27 4.46 5.52
CA LYS A 125 -8.19 4.88 4.45
C LYS A 125 -7.47 5.64 3.33
N SER A 126 -6.52 6.50 3.65
CA SER A 126 -5.72 7.21 2.64
C SER A 126 -4.92 6.24 1.78
N ASN A 127 -4.20 5.32 2.41
CA ASN A 127 -3.39 4.33 1.71
C ASN A 127 -4.25 3.37 0.86
N ILE A 128 -5.38 2.91 1.42
CA ILE A 128 -6.34 2.04 0.69
C ILE A 128 -6.92 2.78 -0.52
N ARG A 129 -7.17 4.10 -0.41
CA ARG A 129 -7.64 4.91 -1.54
C ARG A 129 -6.58 5.03 -2.63
N ASP A 130 -5.31 5.15 -2.26
CA ASP A 130 -4.24 5.18 -3.26
C ASP A 130 -4.08 3.82 -3.95
N GLU A 131 -4.15 2.71 -3.21
CA GLU A 131 -4.22 1.37 -3.81
C GLU A 131 -5.45 1.17 -4.71
N ALA A 132 -6.59 1.78 -4.36
CA ALA A 132 -7.80 1.69 -5.18
C ALA A 132 -7.64 2.40 -6.54
N LYS A 133 -6.83 3.47 -6.62
CA LYS A 133 -6.48 4.10 -7.90
C LYS A 133 -5.69 3.14 -8.80
N ASP A 134 -4.73 2.43 -8.22
CA ASP A 134 -3.96 1.43 -8.96
C ASP A 134 -4.85 0.27 -9.44
N LEU A 135 -5.81 -0.15 -8.60
CA LEU A 135 -6.79 -1.17 -8.98
C LEU A 135 -7.72 -0.70 -10.10
N ALA A 136 -8.18 0.56 -10.06
CA ALA A 136 -9.00 1.13 -11.12
C ALA A 136 -8.24 1.20 -12.46
N VAL A 137 -6.97 1.61 -12.43
CA VAL A 137 -6.11 1.61 -13.62
C VAL A 137 -5.88 0.20 -14.16
N ALA A 138 -5.75 -0.80 -13.26
CA ALA A 138 -5.58 -2.19 -13.67
C ALA A 138 -6.87 -2.81 -14.25
N ASP A 139 -8.04 -2.32 -13.85
CA ASP A 139 -9.36 -2.76 -14.34
C ASP A 139 -9.72 -2.11 -15.68
N ALA A 140 -9.15 -0.93 -16.00
CA ALA A 140 -9.34 -0.24 -17.26
C ALA A 140 -8.73 -1.00 -18.44
N SER A 141 -9.27 -0.80 -19.65
CA SER A 141 -8.80 -1.46 -20.87
C SER A 141 -7.37 -1.08 -21.28
N ASN A 142 -6.84 0.02 -20.75
CA ASN A 142 -5.47 0.49 -20.96
C ASN A 142 -5.00 1.24 -19.71
N SER A 143 -3.71 1.10 -19.37
CA SER A 143 -3.09 1.76 -18.22
C SER A 143 -2.87 3.28 -18.41
N ASN A 144 -2.99 3.80 -19.62
CA ASN A 144 -2.92 5.24 -19.86
C ASN A 144 -4.29 5.87 -19.60
N VAL A 145 -4.44 6.37 -18.37
CA VAL A 145 -5.70 6.86 -17.80
C VAL A 145 -5.55 8.30 -17.36
N ARG A 146 -6.59 9.11 -17.56
CA ARG A 146 -6.68 10.48 -17.03
C ARG A 146 -8.08 10.76 -16.46
N ASN A 147 -8.20 11.83 -15.68
CA ASN A 147 -9.47 12.25 -15.07
C ASN A 147 -10.16 11.13 -14.26
N LEU A 148 -9.35 10.28 -13.57
CA LEU A 148 -9.85 9.20 -12.75
C LEU A 148 -10.61 9.74 -11.53
N SER A 149 -11.86 9.32 -11.41
CA SER A 149 -12.73 9.54 -10.25
C SER A 149 -13.04 8.20 -9.59
N ILE A 150 -13.07 8.17 -8.25
CA ILE A 150 -13.40 6.97 -7.47
C ILE A 150 -14.41 7.34 -6.40
N ASP A 151 -15.55 6.65 -6.41
CA ASP A 151 -16.54 6.68 -5.34
C ASP A 151 -16.47 5.38 -4.54
N MET A 152 -16.06 5.49 -3.26
CA MET A 152 -15.69 4.34 -2.43
C MET A 152 -16.49 4.26 -1.15
N ASN A 153 -16.99 3.05 -0.88
CA ASN A 153 -17.66 2.69 0.36
C ASN A 153 -16.84 1.67 1.14
N TYR A 154 -16.84 1.82 2.47
CA TYR A 154 -16.23 0.90 3.42
C TYR A 154 -17.32 0.17 4.18
N SER A 155 -17.11 -1.11 4.46
CA SER A 155 -18.03 -1.95 5.23
C SER A 155 -17.28 -2.99 6.05
N ASN A 156 -17.96 -3.56 7.06
CA ASN A 156 -17.39 -4.59 7.94
C ASN A 156 -16.08 -4.16 8.61
N GLU A 157 -16.00 -2.89 9.01
CA GLU A 157 -14.82 -2.31 9.63
C GLU A 157 -14.57 -2.97 11.00
N ARG A 158 -13.37 -3.52 11.17
CA ARG A 158 -12.88 -4.09 12.42
C ARG A 158 -11.45 -3.65 12.62
N TRP A 159 -11.04 -3.56 13.87
CA TRP A 159 -9.68 -3.22 14.22
C TRP A 159 -9.20 -4.01 15.42
N ARG A 160 -7.92 -4.17 15.55
CA ARG A 160 -7.25 -4.71 16.71
C ARG A 160 -5.88 -4.07 16.91
N TYR A 161 -5.42 -4.18 18.09
CA TYR A 161 -4.17 -3.67 18.59
C TYR A 161 -3.14 -4.78 18.58
N LEU A 162 -1.95 -4.56 18.05
CA LEU A 162 -0.90 -5.57 17.98
C LEU A 162 0.42 -4.99 18.49
N PHE A 163 1.17 -5.83 19.18
CA PHE A 163 2.59 -5.64 19.40
C PHE A 163 3.36 -6.64 18.55
N LEU A 164 4.18 -6.17 17.63
CA LEU A 164 4.99 -7.04 16.79
C LEU A 164 6.44 -7.04 17.28
N PRO A 165 7.02 -8.21 17.55
CA PRO A 165 8.41 -8.31 17.98
C PRO A 165 9.34 -8.03 16.79
N VAL A 166 10.32 -7.17 17.01
CA VAL A 166 11.39 -6.91 16.05
C VAL A 166 12.73 -7.02 16.77
N PHE A 167 13.79 -7.32 16.02
CA PHE A 167 15.16 -7.32 16.53
C PHE A 167 15.93 -6.19 15.85
N ILE A 168 16.52 -5.33 16.66
CA ILE A 168 17.39 -4.24 16.19
C ILE A 168 18.82 -4.75 16.27
N ALA A 169 19.50 -4.84 15.13
CA ALA A 169 20.90 -5.18 15.06
C ALA A 169 21.75 -3.92 14.92
N VAL A 170 22.76 -3.78 15.79
CA VAL A 170 23.75 -2.71 15.70
C VAL A 170 25.00 -3.26 15.01
N TYR A 171 25.39 -2.65 13.91
CA TYR A 171 26.58 -3.01 13.14
C TYR A 171 27.70 -2.01 13.43
N GLN A 172 28.90 -2.53 13.61
CA GLN A 172 30.13 -1.74 13.50
C GLN A 172 30.88 -2.13 12.23
N PHE A 173 31.25 -1.14 11.45
CA PHE A 173 32.18 -1.30 10.32
C PHE A 173 33.59 -1.01 10.82
N GLU A 174 34.50 -1.92 10.58
CA GLU A 174 35.96 -1.71 10.76
C GLU A 174 36.56 -1.09 9.49
#